data_d907f5877ba87de32fd161f4d8cd0195
#
_entry.id   d907f5877ba87de32fd161f4d8cd0195
#
_cell.length_a   1.000
_cell.length_b   1.000
_cell.length_c   1.000
_cell.angle_alpha   90.00
_cell.angle_beta   90.00
_cell.angle_gamma   90.00
#
_symmetry.space_group_name_H-M   'P 1'
#
loop_
_entity.id
_entity.type
_entity.pdbx_description
1 polymer ?
#
loop_
_entity_poly.entity_id
_entity_poly.type
_entity_poly.pdbx_seq_one_letter_code
_entity_poly.pdbx_strand_id
1 'polypeptide(L)'
;MPELPEVETIRRIVERELTGRTLARVDLTLPKLLRDSPLPDLELLIGRTLQSADRRAKVLVTHWSGELSVLTHFKLAGQLAVLRSDGQRVVAGHPVPAPEGELPHKATHLTLGFADGTIVYYSDIRQFGWWRLMPTDAVDAALAAFGFGPEGTGSDDFARDDLEQRLQQRRIAIKPALLDQRVVAGLGNIYVDEALHRARIHPARPANELSAEALTALHEAIGWALERGIE
;
A
#
# COMPACT_ATOMS: atom_id res chain seq x y z
N MET A 1 -7.25 2.13 7.81
CA MET A 1 -6.11 1.28 7.35
C MET A 1 -5.89 1.62 5.90
N PRO A 2 -4.69 1.98 5.50
CA PRO A 2 -4.40 2.17 4.08
C PRO A 2 -4.64 0.86 3.30
N GLU A 3 -5.60 0.90 2.37
CA GLU A 3 -5.93 -0.15 1.40
C GLU A 3 -5.32 0.24 0.05
N LEU A 4 -5.66 -0.45 -1.04
CA LEU A 4 -5.06 -0.16 -2.34
C LEU A 4 -5.19 1.32 -2.76
N PRO A 5 -6.37 1.98 -2.67
CA PRO A 5 -6.50 3.37 -3.08
C PRO A 5 -5.63 4.34 -2.27
N GLU A 6 -5.57 4.18 -0.95
CA GLU A 6 -4.72 5.06 -0.12
C GLU A 6 -3.23 4.83 -0.41
N VAL A 7 -2.82 3.58 -0.68
CA VAL A 7 -1.42 3.29 -1.04
C VAL A 7 -1.11 3.81 -2.44
N GLU A 8 -2.06 3.79 -3.38
CA GLU A 8 -1.91 4.42 -4.70
C GLU A 8 -1.77 5.94 -4.57
N THR A 9 -2.55 6.58 -3.71
CA THR A 9 -2.42 8.01 -3.42
C THR A 9 -1.02 8.32 -2.86
N ILE A 10 -0.53 7.51 -1.92
CA ILE A 10 0.83 7.65 -1.38
C ILE A 10 1.87 7.46 -2.49
N ARG A 11 1.72 6.46 -3.35
CA ARG A 11 2.62 6.23 -4.49
C ARG A 11 2.70 7.47 -5.39
N ARG A 12 1.56 8.05 -5.76
CA ARG A 12 1.50 9.27 -6.60
C ARG A 12 2.18 10.46 -5.93
N ILE A 13 2.02 10.60 -4.61
CA ILE A 13 2.71 11.65 -3.84
C ILE A 13 4.21 11.40 -3.84
N VAL A 14 4.66 10.19 -3.56
CA VAL A 14 6.09 9.83 -3.56
C VAL A 14 6.69 10.08 -4.93
N GLU A 15 6.03 9.65 -6.00
CA GLU A 15 6.46 9.85 -7.38
C GLU A 15 6.63 11.34 -7.70
N ARG A 16 5.62 12.13 -7.41
CA ARG A 16 5.61 13.58 -7.73
C ARG A 16 6.56 14.38 -6.87
N GLU A 17 6.67 14.07 -5.58
CA GLU A 17 7.38 14.90 -4.63
C GLU A 17 8.84 14.50 -4.44
N LEU A 18 9.19 13.24 -4.70
CA LEU A 18 10.49 12.72 -4.28
C LEU A 18 11.36 12.20 -5.44
N THR A 19 10.78 11.89 -6.61
CA THR A 19 11.57 11.41 -7.77
C THR A 19 12.61 12.45 -8.19
N GLY A 20 13.83 11.98 -8.42
CA GLY A 20 14.98 12.80 -8.74
C GLY A 20 15.69 13.42 -7.53
N ARG A 21 15.19 13.25 -6.30
CA ARG A 21 15.82 13.78 -5.09
C ARG A 21 16.80 12.79 -4.48
N THR A 22 17.91 13.30 -3.97
CA THR A 22 18.97 12.51 -3.33
C THR A 22 18.79 12.52 -1.83
N LEU A 23 18.79 11.34 -1.21
CA LEU A 23 18.70 11.19 0.24
C LEU A 23 20.01 11.64 0.90
N ALA A 24 19.92 12.47 1.92
CA ALA A 24 21.07 13.00 2.67
C ALA A 24 21.13 12.50 4.12
N ARG A 25 19.98 12.15 4.71
CA ARG A 25 19.91 11.72 6.12
C ARG A 25 18.79 10.72 6.33
N VAL A 26 19.06 9.75 7.21
CA VAL A 26 18.10 8.81 7.77
C VAL A 26 18.09 8.94 9.28
N ASP A 27 16.91 8.98 9.88
CA ASP A 27 16.71 8.92 11.33
C ASP A 27 15.64 7.89 11.64
N LEU A 28 16.05 6.73 12.15
CA LEU A 28 15.20 5.58 12.46
C LEU A 28 15.10 5.40 13.97
N THR A 29 13.97 5.75 14.56
CA THR A 29 13.72 5.64 16.01
C THR A 29 13.10 4.30 16.42
N LEU A 30 12.60 3.51 15.47
CA LEU A 30 11.95 2.22 15.70
C LEU A 30 12.60 1.10 14.88
N PRO A 31 13.69 0.44 15.36
CA PRO A 31 14.41 -0.57 14.58
C PRO A 31 13.55 -1.73 14.07
N LYS A 32 12.50 -2.13 14.81
CA LYS A 32 11.56 -3.18 14.36
C LYS A 32 10.80 -2.83 13.08
N LEU A 33 10.84 -1.59 12.61
CA LEU A 33 10.29 -1.19 11.32
C LEU A 33 10.97 -1.94 10.17
N LEU A 34 12.27 -2.28 10.33
CA LEU A 34 13.07 -3.04 9.37
C LEU A 34 13.06 -4.57 9.62
N ARG A 35 12.09 -5.05 10.40
CA ARG A 35 11.98 -6.51 10.62
C ARG A 35 11.84 -7.24 9.29
N ASP A 36 12.54 -8.34 9.15
CA ASP A 36 12.60 -9.16 7.95
C ASP A 36 13.11 -8.41 6.70
N SER A 37 13.85 -7.31 6.89
CA SER A 37 14.53 -6.62 5.79
C SER A 37 15.78 -7.40 5.39
N PRO A 38 15.96 -7.75 4.11
CA PRO A 38 17.19 -8.41 3.63
C PRO A 38 18.44 -7.55 3.89
N LEU A 39 18.31 -6.23 3.76
CA LEU A 39 19.32 -5.26 4.12
C LEU A 39 18.77 -4.42 5.29
N PRO A 40 19.19 -4.64 6.55
CA PRO A 40 18.56 -4.06 7.72
C PRO A 40 19.04 -2.63 8.06
N ASP A 41 19.62 -1.93 7.09
CA ASP A 41 20.18 -0.59 7.29
C ASP A 41 19.74 0.36 6.16
N LEU A 42 18.86 1.31 6.47
CA LEU A 42 18.40 2.33 5.52
C LEU A 42 19.46 3.41 5.24
N GLU A 43 20.54 3.50 6.02
CA GLU A 43 21.65 4.44 5.75
C GLU A 43 22.34 4.09 4.42
N LEU A 44 22.24 2.86 3.93
CA LEU A 44 22.68 2.46 2.59
C LEU A 44 22.04 3.27 1.46
N LEU A 45 20.91 3.93 1.73
CA LEU A 45 20.26 4.85 0.78
C LEU A 45 20.83 6.27 0.80
N ILE A 46 21.68 6.64 1.78
CA ILE A 46 22.31 7.97 1.81
C ILE A 46 23.18 8.16 0.58
N GLY A 47 23.03 9.29 -0.10
CA GLY A 47 23.65 9.59 -1.40
C GLY A 47 22.96 8.94 -2.60
N ARG A 48 21.89 8.16 -2.40
CA ARG A 48 21.10 7.58 -3.49
C ARG A 48 19.95 8.50 -3.88
N THR A 49 19.58 8.45 -5.15
CA THR A 49 18.48 9.23 -5.72
C THR A 49 17.27 8.34 -5.92
N LEU A 50 16.10 8.79 -5.49
CA LEU A 50 14.84 8.11 -5.80
C LEU A 50 14.57 8.20 -7.30
N GLN A 51 14.39 7.06 -7.96
CA GLN A 51 14.21 6.96 -9.41
C GLN A 51 12.74 6.85 -9.80
N SER A 52 11.98 6.01 -9.08
CA SER A 52 10.55 5.79 -9.33
C SER A 52 9.85 5.21 -8.10
N ALA A 53 8.51 5.23 -8.14
CA ALA A 53 7.66 4.59 -7.16
C ALA A 53 6.56 3.79 -7.84
N ASP A 54 6.47 2.51 -7.48
CA ASP A 54 5.46 1.57 -7.92
C ASP A 54 4.62 1.06 -6.76
N ARG A 55 3.60 0.29 -7.05
CA ARG A 55 2.73 -0.35 -6.05
C ARG A 55 2.30 -1.74 -6.52
N ARG A 56 2.26 -2.67 -5.58
CA ARG A 56 1.56 -3.95 -5.75
C ARG A 56 0.66 -4.20 -4.55
N ALA A 57 -0.64 -4.38 -4.76
CA ALA A 57 -1.65 -4.50 -3.71
C ALA A 57 -1.59 -3.32 -2.71
N LYS A 58 -1.23 -3.58 -1.46
CA LYS A 58 -1.07 -2.58 -0.39
C LYS A 58 0.41 -2.33 -0.06
N VAL A 59 1.32 -2.69 -0.95
CA VAL A 59 2.76 -2.51 -0.80
C VAL A 59 3.24 -1.43 -1.75
N LEU A 60 3.79 -0.36 -1.21
CA LEU A 60 4.53 0.65 -1.97
C LEU A 60 5.93 0.10 -2.26
N VAL A 61 6.40 0.30 -3.47
CA VAL A 61 7.76 -0.04 -3.91
C VAL A 61 8.46 1.24 -4.35
N THR A 62 9.61 1.55 -3.78
CA THR A 62 10.44 2.68 -4.22
C THR A 62 11.76 2.18 -4.74
N HIS A 63 12.17 2.66 -5.91
CA HIS A 63 13.41 2.30 -6.59
C HIS A 63 14.43 3.42 -6.46
N TRP A 64 15.65 3.06 -6.05
CA TRP A 64 16.72 3.99 -5.77
C TRP A 64 17.93 3.72 -6.66
N SER A 65 18.73 4.73 -6.94
CA SER A 65 19.98 4.55 -7.67
C SER A 65 20.92 3.58 -6.94
N GLY A 66 21.75 2.86 -7.69
CA GLY A 66 22.62 1.82 -7.15
C GLY A 66 21.90 0.49 -6.91
N GLU A 67 20.83 0.23 -7.68
CA GLU A 67 20.09 -1.04 -7.70
C GLU A 67 19.53 -1.43 -6.33
N LEU A 68 19.03 -0.47 -5.59
CA LEU A 68 18.35 -0.65 -4.30
C LEU A 68 16.88 -0.33 -4.42
N SER A 69 16.06 -1.09 -3.70
CA SER A 69 14.62 -0.87 -3.63
C SER A 69 14.10 -1.05 -2.22
N VAL A 70 13.03 -0.33 -1.88
CA VAL A 70 12.36 -0.46 -0.59
C VAL A 70 10.90 -0.85 -0.80
N LEU A 71 10.48 -1.93 -0.16
CA LEU A 71 9.07 -2.30 -0.02
C LEU A 71 8.55 -1.74 1.30
N THR A 72 7.42 -1.02 1.25
CA THR A 72 6.77 -0.44 2.43
C THR A 72 5.32 -0.89 2.52
N HIS A 73 4.92 -1.39 3.70
CA HIS A 73 3.53 -1.71 3.98
C HIS A 73 3.05 -0.89 5.19
N PHE A 74 2.02 -0.07 4.98
CA PHE A 74 1.50 0.86 5.99
C PHE A 74 0.66 0.19 7.07
N LYS A 75 0.19 -1.04 6.83
CA LYS A 75 -0.66 -1.81 7.75
C LYS A 75 -1.88 -0.99 8.21
N LEU A 76 -2.12 -0.90 9.53
CA LEU A 76 -3.35 -0.32 10.07
C LEU A 76 -3.31 1.21 10.23
N ALA A 77 -2.14 1.78 10.50
CA ALA A 77 -2.02 3.16 10.96
C ALA A 77 -0.81 3.92 10.38
N GLY A 78 -0.20 3.38 9.32
CA GLY A 78 0.91 4.07 8.66
C GLY A 78 0.45 5.33 7.93
N GLN A 79 1.22 6.40 8.09
CA GLN A 79 1.06 7.69 7.44
C GLN A 79 2.40 8.15 6.88
N LEU A 80 2.36 8.78 5.71
CA LEU A 80 3.51 9.46 5.12
C LEU A 80 3.20 10.97 5.02
N ALA A 81 4.13 11.79 5.51
CA ALA A 81 4.08 13.24 5.35
C ALA A 81 5.35 13.74 4.66
N VAL A 82 5.18 14.48 3.58
CA VAL A 82 6.27 15.15 2.86
C VAL A 82 6.22 16.63 3.21
N LEU A 83 7.28 17.15 3.81
CA LEU A 83 7.50 18.57 4.06
C LEU A 83 8.51 19.09 3.03
N ARG A 84 8.05 19.94 2.12
CA ARG A 84 8.89 20.56 1.09
C ARG A 84 9.80 21.62 1.69
N SER A 85 10.87 21.96 1.01
CA SER A 85 11.79 23.04 1.41
C SER A 85 11.14 24.43 1.48
N ASP A 86 10.01 24.65 0.79
CA ASP A 86 9.20 25.87 0.86
C ASP A 86 8.22 25.89 2.04
N GLY A 87 8.22 24.86 2.88
CA GLY A 87 7.33 24.71 4.03
C GLY A 87 5.96 24.11 3.72
N GLN A 88 5.63 23.85 2.46
CA GLN A 88 4.39 23.17 2.11
C GLN A 88 4.44 21.71 2.55
N ARG A 89 3.28 21.20 3.01
CA ARG A 89 3.14 19.83 3.51
C ARG A 89 2.11 19.07 2.69
N VAL A 90 2.44 17.84 2.35
CA VAL A 90 1.50 16.87 1.76
C VAL A 90 1.48 15.62 2.63
N VAL A 91 0.28 15.19 3.05
CA VAL A 91 0.09 14.05 3.96
C VAL A 91 -0.85 13.04 3.33
N ALA A 92 -0.53 11.76 3.43
CA ALA A 92 -1.39 10.65 3.00
C ALA A 92 -1.26 9.43 3.90
N GLY A 93 -2.29 8.58 3.88
CA GLY A 93 -2.38 7.39 4.71
C GLY A 93 -3.33 7.58 5.89
N HIS A 94 -2.96 7.08 7.06
CA HIS A 94 -3.80 7.19 8.25
C HIS A 94 -3.94 8.65 8.74
N PRO A 95 -5.13 9.10 9.23
CA PRO A 95 -5.35 10.49 9.62
C PRO A 95 -4.67 10.90 10.94
N VAL A 96 -3.93 10.02 11.58
CA VAL A 96 -3.21 10.30 12.84
C VAL A 96 -1.72 10.02 12.66
N PRO A 97 -0.83 10.99 12.97
CA PRO A 97 -1.09 12.33 13.50
C PRO A 97 -1.92 13.20 12.56
N ALA A 98 -2.60 14.22 13.11
CA ALA A 98 -3.38 15.14 12.28
C ALA A 98 -2.47 15.78 11.19
N PRO A 99 -2.98 15.97 9.96
CA PRO A 99 -2.17 16.50 8.86
C PRO A 99 -1.50 17.83 9.17
N GLU A 100 -2.13 18.69 9.98
CA GLU A 100 -1.63 19.99 10.43
C GLU A 100 -0.82 19.91 11.74
N GLY A 101 -0.74 18.71 12.35
CA GLY A 101 -0.05 18.48 13.62
C GLY A 101 1.44 18.71 13.54
N GLU A 102 2.09 18.81 14.71
CA GLU A 102 3.55 18.94 14.82
C GLU A 102 4.27 17.71 14.25
N LEU A 103 5.34 17.95 13.50
CA LEU A 103 6.25 16.90 13.00
C LEU A 103 7.70 17.26 13.38
N PRO A 104 8.50 16.27 13.84
CA PRO A 104 8.09 14.86 14.04
C PRO A 104 7.12 14.71 15.22
N HIS A 105 6.13 13.83 15.06
CA HIS A 105 5.19 13.44 16.11
C HIS A 105 5.76 12.28 16.94
N LYS A 106 5.24 12.06 18.15
CA LYS A 106 5.63 10.90 19.01
C LYS A 106 5.48 9.52 18.35
N ALA A 107 4.64 9.43 17.31
CA ALA A 107 4.47 8.23 16.50
C ALA A 107 5.28 8.27 15.19
N THR A 108 6.14 9.27 14.99
CA THR A 108 7.09 9.31 13.86
C THR A 108 8.26 8.38 14.17
N HIS A 109 8.45 7.39 13.33
CA HIS A 109 9.43 6.32 13.54
C HIS A 109 10.56 6.30 12.53
N LEU A 110 10.40 7.02 11.41
CA LEU A 110 11.41 7.20 10.40
C LEU A 110 11.30 8.61 9.83
N THR A 111 12.45 9.28 9.75
CA THR A 111 12.61 10.58 9.08
C THR A 111 13.66 10.44 8.00
N LEU A 112 13.32 10.83 6.78
CA LEU A 112 14.22 10.87 5.64
C LEU A 112 14.43 12.32 5.23
N GLY A 113 15.67 12.82 5.30
CA GLY A 113 16.03 14.15 4.87
C GLY A 113 16.74 14.12 3.50
N PHE A 114 16.24 14.90 2.56
CA PHE A 114 16.80 15.02 1.21
C PHE A 114 17.75 16.21 1.08
N ALA A 115 18.66 16.15 0.12
CA ALA A 115 19.72 17.16 -0.07
C ALA A 115 19.19 18.57 -0.37
N ASP A 116 17.96 18.68 -0.92
CA ASP A 116 17.30 19.94 -1.23
C ASP A 116 16.48 20.54 -0.08
N GLY A 117 16.55 19.91 1.11
CA GLY A 117 15.80 20.33 2.30
C GLY A 117 14.41 19.73 2.43
N THR A 118 13.95 18.92 1.48
CA THR A 118 12.70 18.15 1.62
C THR A 118 12.84 17.10 2.72
N ILE A 119 11.82 16.92 3.54
CA ILE A 119 11.79 15.93 4.63
C ILE A 119 10.57 15.05 4.49
N VAL A 120 10.77 13.75 4.68
CA VAL A 120 9.69 12.76 4.75
C VAL A 120 9.61 12.20 6.16
N TYR A 121 8.40 12.19 6.71
CA TYR A 121 8.10 11.59 8.00
C TYR A 121 7.20 10.38 7.80
N TYR A 122 7.60 9.24 8.33
CA TYR A 122 6.74 8.07 8.44
C TYR A 122 6.28 7.91 9.89
N SER A 123 4.96 7.94 10.08
CA SER A 123 4.33 7.80 11.40
C SER A 123 3.42 6.59 11.43
N ASP A 124 3.45 5.83 12.55
CA ASP A 124 2.57 4.65 12.75
C ASP A 124 2.28 4.43 14.24
N ILE A 125 1.12 4.91 14.71
CA ILE A 125 0.69 4.79 16.11
C ILE A 125 0.53 3.33 16.57
N ARG A 126 0.31 2.39 15.64
CA ARG A 126 0.16 0.96 15.93
C ARG A 126 1.46 0.17 15.80
N GLN A 127 2.46 0.73 15.13
CA GLN A 127 3.77 0.13 14.90
C GLN A 127 3.70 -1.26 14.24
N PHE A 128 2.75 -1.48 13.36
CA PHE A 128 2.58 -2.72 12.59
C PHE A 128 3.15 -2.63 11.18
N GLY A 129 3.37 -1.42 10.68
CA GLY A 129 4.02 -1.17 9.41
C GLY A 129 5.41 -1.80 9.34
N TRP A 130 5.92 -1.95 8.14
CA TRP A 130 7.27 -2.44 7.93
C TRP A 130 7.87 -1.85 6.65
N TRP A 131 9.19 -1.74 6.66
CA TRP A 131 10.04 -1.33 5.56
C TRP A 131 11.05 -2.44 5.29
N ARG A 132 11.30 -2.77 4.03
CA ARG A 132 12.24 -3.81 3.62
C ARG A 132 13.11 -3.29 2.50
N LEU A 133 14.38 -3.00 2.81
CA LEU A 133 15.40 -2.64 1.85
C LEU A 133 16.00 -3.92 1.25
N MET A 134 16.17 -3.94 -0.05
CA MET A 134 16.73 -5.07 -0.79
C MET A 134 17.37 -4.63 -2.11
N PRO A 135 18.19 -5.48 -2.76
CA PRO A 135 18.56 -5.30 -4.15
C PRO A 135 17.32 -5.26 -5.05
N THR A 136 17.35 -4.44 -6.10
CA THR A 136 16.20 -4.24 -7.00
C THR A 136 15.78 -5.52 -7.72
N ASP A 137 16.74 -6.37 -8.07
CA ASP A 137 16.49 -7.69 -8.70
C ASP A 137 15.76 -8.69 -7.78
N ALA A 138 15.75 -8.45 -6.47
CA ALA A 138 15.03 -9.29 -5.50
C ALA A 138 13.54 -8.89 -5.35
N VAL A 139 13.11 -7.75 -5.88
CA VAL A 139 11.75 -7.19 -5.67
C VAL A 139 10.67 -8.13 -6.18
N ASP A 140 10.79 -8.62 -7.40
CA ASP A 140 9.77 -9.48 -8.01
C ASP A 140 9.57 -10.77 -7.22
N ALA A 141 10.66 -11.41 -6.80
CA ALA A 141 10.60 -12.60 -5.96
C ALA A 141 9.98 -12.31 -4.59
N ALA A 142 10.31 -11.15 -3.98
CA ALA A 142 9.75 -10.74 -2.70
C ALA A 142 8.24 -10.46 -2.81
N LEU A 143 7.78 -9.83 -3.89
CA LEU A 143 6.35 -9.60 -4.15
C LEU A 143 5.62 -10.90 -4.47
N ALA A 144 6.21 -11.79 -5.27
CA ALA A 144 5.62 -13.10 -5.58
C ALA A 144 5.42 -13.97 -4.34
N ALA A 145 6.31 -13.87 -3.34
CA ALA A 145 6.20 -14.60 -2.08
C ALA A 145 4.93 -14.28 -1.26
N PHE A 146 4.28 -13.12 -1.50
CA PHE A 146 2.99 -12.81 -0.87
C PHE A 146 1.82 -13.60 -1.48
N GLY A 147 1.97 -14.16 -2.68
CA GLY A 147 0.93 -14.91 -3.37
C GLY A 147 -0.31 -14.07 -3.70
N PHE A 148 -0.13 -12.78 -4.01
CA PHE A 148 -1.23 -11.88 -4.33
C PHE A 148 -2.04 -12.37 -5.53
N GLY A 149 -3.35 -12.33 -5.41
CA GLY A 149 -4.28 -12.47 -6.52
C GLY A 149 -4.25 -11.24 -7.45
N PRO A 150 -5.15 -11.19 -8.46
CA PRO A 150 -5.29 -10.03 -9.32
C PRO A 150 -5.75 -8.80 -8.53
N GLU A 151 -5.45 -7.61 -9.03
CA GLU A 151 -5.97 -6.35 -8.48
C GLU A 151 -7.28 -5.98 -9.19
N GLY A 152 -8.27 -5.55 -8.42
CA GLY A 152 -9.59 -5.18 -8.94
C GLY A 152 -9.64 -3.83 -9.66
N THR A 153 -8.52 -3.20 -9.97
CA THR A 153 -8.42 -1.91 -10.66
C THR A 153 -7.84 -2.12 -12.04
N GLY A 154 -8.59 -1.73 -13.09
CA GLY A 154 -8.08 -1.37 -14.44
C GLY A 154 -7.08 -2.31 -15.13
N SER A 155 -6.73 -3.43 -14.53
CA SER A 155 -5.83 -4.41 -15.11
C SER A 155 -6.65 -5.45 -15.90
N ASP A 156 -6.21 -5.79 -17.09
CA ASP A 156 -6.76 -6.89 -17.89
C ASP A 156 -6.68 -8.24 -17.15
N ASP A 157 -5.94 -8.28 -16.03
CA ASP A 157 -5.72 -9.49 -15.21
C ASP A 157 -6.87 -9.79 -14.23
N PHE A 158 -7.81 -8.86 -14.00
CA PHE A 158 -8.97 -9.07 -13.13
C PHE A 158 -10.19 -9.50 -13.93
N ALA A 159 -10.20 -10.73 -14.42
CA ALA A 159 -11.34 -11.28 -15.14
C ALA A 159 -12.43 -11.79 -14.17
N ARG A 160 -13.71 -11.64 -14.57
CA ARG A 160 -14.84 -12.16 -13.81
C ARG A 160 -14.73 -13.67 -13.56
N ASP A 161 -14.29 -14.42 -14.57
CA ASP A 161 -14.17 -15.88 -14.50
C ASP A 161 -13.05 -16.33 -13.54
N ASP A 162 -11.97 -15.57 -13.44
CA ASP A 162 -10.91 -15.81 -12.43
C ASP A 162 -11.44 -15.55 -11.00
N LEU A 163 -12.21 -14.48 -10.81
CA LEU A 163 -12.88 -14.21 -9.52
C LEU A 163 -13.82 -15.36 -9.15
N GLU A 164 -14.65 -15.84 -10.09
CA GLU A 164 -15.55 -16.97 -9.90
C GLU A 164 -14.79 -18.22 -9.46
N GLN A 165 -13.74 -18.59 -10.20
CA GLN A 165 -12.93 -19.78 -9.89
C GLN A 165 -12.33 -19.73 -8.50
N ARG A 166 -11.83 -18.56 -8.07
CA ARG A 166 -11.24 -18.36 -6.74
C ARG A 166 -12.28 -18.42 -5.63
N LEU A 167 -13.50 -17.93 -5.85
CA LEU A 167 -14.59 -17.95 -4.88
C LEU A 167 -15.27 -19.33 -4.77
N GLN A 168 -15.41 -20.07 -5.87
CA GLN A 168 -15.99 -21.41 -5.87
C GLN A 168 -15.28 -22.40 -4.94
N GLN A 169 -13.99 -22.20 -4.72
CA GLN A 169 -13.19 -23.05 -3.83
C GLN A 169 -13.37 -22.71 -2.33
N ARG A 170 -14.19 -21.69 -2.00
CA ARG A 170 -14.28 -21.14 -0.65
C ARG A 170 -15.68 -21.28 -0.07
N ARG A 171 -15.82 -22.15 0.94
CA ARG A 171 -17.08 -22.38 1.66
C ARG A 171 -17.31 -21.42 2.85
N ILE A 172 -16.51 -20.34 2.94
CA ILE A 172 -16.65 -19.31 3.95
C ILE A 172 -17.53 -18.17 3.45
N ALA A 173 -17.93 -17.26 4.34
CA ALA A 173 -18.66 -16.07 3.98
C ALA A 173 -17.89 -15.22 2.95
N ILE A 174 -18.62 -14.50 2.08
CA ILE A 174 -18.03 -13.73 0.98
C ILE A 174 -17.10 -12.61 1.47
N LYS A 175 -17.44 -11.93 2.58
CA LYS A 175 -16.59 -10.84 3.11
C LYS A 175 -15.19 -11.33 3.49
N PRO A 176 -15.00 -12.32 4.38
CA PRO A 176 -13.66 -12.85 4.66
C PRO A 176 -12.98 -13.48 3.44
N ALA A 177 -13.73 -14.02 2.47
CA ALA A 177 -13.14 -14.51 1.22
C ALA A 177 -12.50 -13.39 0.41
N LEU A 178 -13.16 -12.23 0.28
CA LEU A 178 -12.64 -11.05 -0.44
C LEU A 178 -11.50 -10.34 0.32
N LEU A 179 -11.43 -10.46 1.64
CA LEU A 179 -10.31 -9.93 2.43
C LEU A 179 -9.01 -10.72 2.26
N ASP A 180 -9.09 -11.96 1.77
CA ASP A 180 -7.91 -12.75 1.44
C ASP A 180 -7.24 -12.17 0.17
N GLN A 181 -6.04 -11.61 0.36
CA GLN A 181 -5.27 -10.96 -0.71
C GLN A 181 -4.89 -11.91 -1.86
N ARG A 182 -5.09 -13.22 -1.69
CA ARG A 182 -4.91 -14.24 -2.74
C ARG A 182 -6.13 -14.32 -3.65
N VAL A 183 -7.29 -13.85 -3.21
CA VAL A 183 -8.52 -13.81 -4.02
C VAL A 183 -8.55 -12.54 -4.86
N VAL A 184 -8.55 -11.38 -4.22
CA VAL A 184 -8.40 -10.07 -4.85
C VAL A 184 -7.41 -9.26 -4.03
N ALA A 185 -6.31 -8.88 -4.62
CA ALA A 185 -5.29 -8.09 -3.95
C ALA A 185 -5.72 -6.62 -3.83
N GLY A 186 -5.37 -5.99 -2.72
CA GLY A 186 -5.63 -4.57 -2.48
C GLY A 186 -6.90 -4.26 -1.71
N LEU A 187 -7.90 -5.14 -1.70
CA LEU A 187 -9.12 -4.95 -0.92
C LEU A 187 -8.88 -5.07 0.58
N GLY A 188 -9.51 -4.20 1.35
CA GLY A 188 -9.63 -4.30 2.80
C GLY A 188 -11.08 -4.08 3.22
N ASN A 189 -11.30 -3.76 4.51
CA ASN A 189 -12.67 -3.70 5.06
C ASN A 189 -13.53 -2.64 4.39
N ILE A 190 -12.97 -1.47 4.06
CA ILE A 190 -13.74 -0.36 3.51
C ILE A 190 -14.25 -0.75 2.11
N TYR A 191 -13.34 -1.11 1.21
CA TYR A 191 -13.70 -1.37 -0.18
C TYR A 191 -14.43 -2.71 -0.38
N VAL A 192 -14.24 -3.70 0.50
CA VAL A 192 -15.08 -4.91 0.51
C VAL A 192 -16.52 -4.55 0.90
N ASP A 193 -16.73 -3.73 1.94
CA ASP A 193 -18.08 -3.35 2.35
C ASP A 193 -18.78 -2.50 1.27
N GLU A 194 -18.09 -1.55 0.66
CA GLU A 194 -18.61 -0.75 -0.46
C GLU A 194 -18.99 -1.62 -1.67
N ALA A 195 -18.12 -2.57 -2.05
CA ALA A 195 -18.38 -3.47 -3.17
C ALA A 195 -19.58 -4.39 -2.89
N LEU A 196 -19.65 -5.00 -1.71
CA LEU A 196 -20.77 -5.87 -1.32
C LEU A 196 -22.08 -5.11 -1.23
N HIS A 197 -22.06 -3.89 -0.66
CA HIS A 197 -23.23 -3.01 -0.59
C HIS A 197 -23.74 -2.67 -1.99
N ARG A 198 -22.85 -2.25 -2.89
CA ARG A 198 -23.20 -1.92 -4.29
C ARG A 198 -23.75 -3.13 -5.05
N ALA A 199 -23.14 -4.30 -4.88
CA ALA A 199 -23.58 -5.54 -5.49
C ALA A 199 -24.86 -6.14 -4.83
N ARG A 200 -25.33 -5.56 -3.72
CA ARG A 200 -26.46 -6.05 -2.91
C ARG A 200 -26.27 -7.48 -2.43
N ILE A 201 -25.04 -7.81 -2.03
CA ILE A 201 -24.69 -9.14 -1.51
C ILE A 201 -24.49 -9.04 -0.01
N HIS A 202 -25.22 -9.87 0.76
CA HIS A 202 -25.05 -9.93 2.20
C HIS A 202 -23.63 -10.47 2.55
N PRO A 203 -22.86 -9.84 3.44
CA PRO A 203 -21.47 -10.19 3.73
C PRO A 203 -21.26 -11.60 4.29
N ALA A 204 -22.31 -12.19 4.90
CA ALA A 204 -22.28 -13.56 5.41
C ALA A 204 -22.72 -14.63 4.41
N ARG A 205 -23.11 -14.26 3.18
CA ARG A 205 -23.46 -15.23 2.14
C ARG A 205 -22.24 -16.12 1.80
N PRO A 206 -22.39 -17.45 1.69
CA PRO A 206 -21.29 -18.31 1.29
C PRO A 206 -20.70 -17.89 -0.06
N ALA A 207 -19.38 -17.81 -0.16
CA ALA A 207 -18.71 -17.31 -1.36
C ALA A 207 -18.92 -18.21 -2.58
N ASN A 208 -19.00 -19.52 -2.38
CA ASN A 208 -19.22 -20.52 -3.41
C ASN A 208 -20.70 -20.68 -3.85
N GLU A 209 -21.62 -19.92 -3.27
CA GLU A 209 -23.07 -19.99 -3.56
C GLU A 209 -23.57 -18.73 -4.28
N LEU A 210 -22.67 -17.91 -4.84
CA LEU A 210 -23.06 -16.76 -5.63
C LEU A 210 -23.54 -17.21 -7.01
N SER A 211 -24.68 -16.64 -7.46
CA SER A 211 -25.15 -16.85 -8.84
C SER A 211 -24.25 -16.11 -9.84
N ALA A 212 -24.34 -16.45 -11.11
CA ALA A 212 -23.59 -15.79 -12.17
C ALA A 212 -23.86 -14.27 -12.23
N GLU A 213 -25.11 -13.86 -12.02
CA GLU A 213 -25.51 -12.45 -11.97
C GLU A 213 -24.89 -11.73 -10.76
N ALA A 214 -24.90 -12.39 -9.59
CA ALA A 214 -24.30 -11.83 -8.39
C ALA A 214 -22.77 -11.69 -8.53
N LEU A 215 -22.11 -12.65 -9.18
CA LEU A 215 -20.67 -12.59 -9.48
C LEU A 215 -20.33 -11.45 -10.45
N THR A 216 -21.14 -11.25 -11.50
CA THR A 216 -20.95 -10.12 -12.42
C THR A 216 -21.10 -8.79 -11.69
N ALA A 217 -22.18 -8.65 -10.90
CA ALA A 217 -22.40 -7.43 -10.11
C ALA A 217 -21.27 -7.17 -9.09
N LEU A 218 -20.75 -8.23 -8.46
CA LEU A 218 -19.63 -8.13 -7.52
C LEU A 218 -18.34 -7.71 -8.22
N HIS A 219 -18.01 -8.30 -9.35
CA HIS A 219 -16.84 -7.98 -10.14
C HIS A 219 -16.83 -6.49 -10.54
N GLU A 220 -17.93 -5.99 -11.09
CA GLU A 220 -18.09 -4.58 -11.45
C GLU A 220 -18.03 -3.66 -10.22
N ALA A 221 -18.64 -4.09 -9.10
CA ALA A 221 -18.65 -3.32 -7.87
C ALA A 221 -17.27 -3.18 -7.23
N ILE A 222 -16.42 -4.22 -7.32
CA ILE A 222 -15.03 -4.18 -6.84
C ILE A 222 -14.23 -3.13 -7.62
N GLY A 223 -14.27 -3.19 -8.96
CA GLY A 223 -13.60 -2.20 -9.81
C GLY A 223 -14.05 -0.78 -9.48
N TRP A 224 -15.37 -0.56 -9.46
CA TRP A 224 -15.94 0.74 -9.13
C TRP A 224 -15.49 1.26 -7.75
N ALA A 225 -15.52 0.42 -6.71
CA ALA A 225 -15.18 0.84 -5.36
C ALA A 225 -13.72 1.29 -5.26
N LEU A 226 -12.80 0.52 -5.86
CA LEU A 226 -11.37 0.83 -5.85
C LEU A 226 -11.04 2.08 -6.69
N GLU A 227 -11.60 2.21 -7.90
CA GLU A 227 -11.40 3.37 -8.76
C GLU A 227 -11.89 4.65 -8.07
N ARG A 228 -13.08 4.60 -7.47
CA ARG A 228 -13.65 5.71 -6.71
C ARG A 228 -12.81 6.13 -5.51
N GLY A 229 -12.10 5.19 -4.89
CA GLY A 229 -11.18 5.49 -3.79
C GLY A 229 -9.87 6.12 -4.23
N ILE A 230 -9.50 5.96 -5.52
CA ILE A 230 -8.28 6.54 -6.11
C ILE A 230 -8.51 7.99 -6.60
N GLU A 231 -9.74 8.35 -7.00
CA GLU A 231 -10.13 9.70 -7.43
C GLU A 231 -9.95 10.73 -6.30
#